data_58eee6126b9a7403ee55e579d52f45b9
#
_entry.id   58eee6126b9a7403ee55e579d52f45b9
#
_cell.length_a   1.000
_cell.length_b   1.000
_cell.length_c   1.000
_cell.angle_alpha   90.00
_cell.angle_beta   90.00
_cell.angle_gamma   90.00
#
_symmetry.space_group_name_H-M   'P 1'
#
loop_
_entity.id
_entity.type
_entity.pdbx_description
1 polymer ?
#
loop_
_entity_poly.entity_id
_entity_poly.type
_entity_poly.pdbx_seq_one_letter_code
_entity_poly.pdbx_strand_id
1 'polypeptide(L)'
;MSVKPYKGFEPKWVKEPAPSDSYRSIFRWGDPNFVKYPKESLYKMMKEIFHLTDDDFKQYDRDIGFDKVELNIPSKMDKKHIDEFKKIVGEDNVSTSDYDRLSVAYGKTGYDCLRMRQKRFDSLPDVVLYPSESSEIEKIVDYCVKNKIPLYVYGGGSSVTMGVEPVKGGVSLDMRKNFNKVICFNETDQTITVQAGMSGPKLEETLNDAVKLFNAKRAYTCGHFPQSFEYSSVGGWVVTRGAGQNSTYYGKIEDIVLSQKYATPIGAIQTTKYPREATGPNLNQIMMGSEGAFGVLTEVTLRVFRFMPKNRKRFSYIFKTWDKAMAAAREMMQCECGFSSVFRLSDQEETSLMLRLYNVDETPLNKLLNVFGYKDMERCLFLGFTDGEKGYSKNVAKNIRKIAKKYGGMSLTGYVCKSWEKGRFNDPYLRDTLLDFGVMTDTMECSVNWSNMEQVHLDVRKVCKQLPNTIVTTHMSHCYPQGANLYFIFITKMSDADEFKKYHSSILDAIQKSGAAMSHHHGIGKMFGPWLEGYLGRNEFGVFKALKNYFDPEYLMNPGGTIGLDVKEEDKRFLRDDIK
;
A
#
# COMPACT_ATOMS: atom_id res chain seq x y z
N MET A 1 -20.57 7.75 18.35
CA MET A 1 -21.04 9.15 18.28
C MET A 1 -20.63 9.68 16.92
N SER A 2 -21.58 10.13 16.09
CA SER A 2 -21.26 10.83 14.86
C SER A 2 -20.63 12.17 15.27
N VAL A 3 -19.36 12.34 14.99
CA VAL A 3 -18.70 13.64 15.22
C VAL A 3 -19.33 14.62 14.24
N LYS A 4 -20.08 15.61 14.74
CA LYS A 4 -20.61 16.67 13.89
C LYS A 4 -19.43 17.37 13.21
N PRO A 5 -19.51 17.61 11.88
CA PRO A 5 -18.46 18.37 11.20
C PRO A 5 -18.34 19.75 11.86
N TYR A 6 -17.12 20.26 11.95
CA TYR A 6 -16.86 21.61 12.46
C TYR A 6 -17.45 22.64 11.50
N LYS A 7 -18.45 23.39 11.94
CA LYS A 7 -19.24 24.31 11.09
C LYS A 7 -18.48 25.53 10.58
N GLY A 8 -17.22 25.75 10.99
CA GLY A 8 -16.48 26.97 10.68
C GLY A 8 -15.62 26.94 9.41
N PHE A 9 -15.26 25.76 8.90
CA PHE A 9 -14.23 25.61 7.85
C PHE A 9 -14.49 24.43 6.93
N GLU A 10 -15.67 24.37 6.33
CA GLU A 10 -15.90 23.47 5.20
C GLU A 10 -15.74 24.28 3.92
N PRO A 11 -14.61 24.15 3.19
CA PRO A 11 -14.49 24.74 1.87
C PRO A 11 -15.60 24.22 0.96
N LYS A 12 -16.09 25.03 0.02
CA LYS A 12 -17.15 24.61 -0.92
C LYS A 12 -16.79 23.32 -1.65
N TRP A 13 -15.55 23.21 -2.11
CA TRP A 13 -15.05 22.04 -2.85
C TRP A 13 -15.08 20.72 -2.05
N VAL A 14 -15.22 20.80 -0.75
CA VAL A 14 -15.32 19.61 0.10
C VAL A 14 -16.71 18.98 0.01
N LYS A 15 -17.74 19.77 -0.28
CA LYS A 15 -19.15 19.34 -0.40
C LYS A 15 -19.55 19.01 -1.83
N GLU A 16 -18.79 19.46 -2.80
CA GLU A 16 -19.10 19.25 -4.20
C GLU A 16 -18.47 17.93 -4.65
N PRO A 17 -19.24 17.01 -5.28
CA PRO A 17 -18.66 15.81 -5.86
C PRO A 17 -17.67 16.19 -6.97
N ALA A 18 -16.55 15.50 -7.03
CA ALA A 18 -15.60 15.68 -8.13
C ALA A 18 -16.29 15.32 -9.46
N PRO A 19 -16.25 16.18 -10.49
CA PRO A 19 -16.73 15.80 -11.81
C PRO A 19 -16.03 14.52 -12.29
N SER A 20 -16.77 13.62 -12.94
CA SER A 20 -16.29 12.27 -13.29
C SER A 20 -15.12 12.28 -14.29
N ASP A 21 -14.98 13.36 -15.06
CA ASP A 21 -13.92 13.55 -16.07
C ASP A 21 -12.85 14.57 -15.61
N SER A 22 -12.80 14.89 -14.31
CA SER A 22 -11.88 15.88 -13.74
C SER A 22 -10.55 15.27 -13.30
N TYR A 23 -9.51 16.10 -13.19
CA TYR A 23 -8.24 15.70 -12.58
C TYR A 23 -8.43 15.17 -11.16
N ARG A 24 -9.34 15.77 -10.38
CA ARG A 24 -9.62 15.38 -8.99
C ARG A 24 -10.17 13.95 -8.88
N SER A 25 -10.97 13.50 -9.84
CA SER A 25 -11.48 12.13 -9.86
C SER A 25 -10.36 11.09 -10.01
N ILE A 26 -9.22 11.48 -10.59
CA ILE A 26 -8.07 10.60 -10.82
C ILE A 26 -7.11 10.64 -9.62
N PHE A 27 -6.71 11.80 -9.12
CA PHE A 27 -5.62 11.88 -8.16
C PHE A 27 -6.03 11.55 -6.71
N ARG A 28 -7.31 11.53 -6.39
CA ARG A 28 -7.77 11.18 -5.05
C ARG A 28 -7.57 9.71 -4.72
N TRP A 29 -7.47 9.46 -3.41
CA TRP A 29 -7.46 8.10 -2.89
C TRP A 29 -8.83 7.44 -3.02
N GLY A 30 -8.88 6.19 -3.47
CA GLY A 30 -10.09 5.37 -3.46
C GLY A 30 -11.29 6.00 -4.16
N ASP A 31 -12.41 6.13 -3.43
CA ASP A 31 -13.61 6.80 -3.91
C ASP A 31 -13.41 8.33 -3.94
N PRO A 32 -13.41 8.96 -5.13
CA PRO A 32 -13.20 10.40 -5.26
C PRO A 32 -14.29 11.27 -4.60
N ASN A 33 -15.45 10.70 -4.29
CA ASN A 33 -16.56 11.38 -3.64
C ASN A 33 -16.55 11.22 -2.11
N PHE A 34 -15.74 10.30 -1.58
CA PHE A 34 -15.58 10.17 -0.14
C PHE A 34 -14.58 11.22 0.37
N VAL A 35 -15.05 12.14 1.22
CA VAL A 35 -14.20 13.18 1.80
C VAL A 35 -14.11 13.00 3.31
N LYS A 36 -12.88 12.88 3.82
CA LYS A 36 -12.60 12.89 5.25
C LYS A 36 -12.22 14.31 5.67
N TYR A 37 -13.12 14.98 6.37
CA TYR A 37 -12.89 16.35 6.82
C TYR A 37 -11.92 16.45 7.98
N PRO A 38 -11.11 17.51 8.07
CA PRO A 38 -10.42 17.88 9.29
C PRO A 38 -11.44 18.10 10.42
N LYS A 39 -11.23 17.46 11.55
CA LYS A 39 -11.97 17.75 12.79
C LYS A 39 -11.44 19.07 13.37
N GLU A 40 -12.20 19.68 14.28
CA GLU A 40 -11.77 20.90 14.99
C GLU A 40 -10.38 20.76 15.62
N SER A 41 -10.09 19.61 16.26
CA SER A 41 -8.78 19.34 16.85
C SER A 41 -7.65 19.31 15.81
N LEU A 42 -7.89 18.71 14.64
CA LEU A 42 -6.90 18.71 13.54
C LEU A 42 -6.71 20.13 12.98
N TYR A 43 -7.78 20.89 12.80
CA TYR A 43 -7.72 22.26 12.37
C TYR A 43 -6.89 23.14 13.31
N LYS A 44 -7.15 23.08 14.63
CA LYS A 44 -6.35 23.79 15.64
C LYS A 44 -4.87 23.40 15.56
N MET A 45 -4.59 22.11 15.41
CA MET A 45 -3.23 21.57 15.31
C MET A 45 -2.52 22.03 14.02
N MET A 46 -3.22 22.12 12.89
CA MET A 46 -2.65 22.64 11.64
C MET A 46 -2.24 24.11 11.78
N LYS A 47 -3.02 24.93 12.50
CA LYS A 47 -2.66 26.31 12.80
C LYS A 47 -1.45 26.38 13.74
N GLU A 48 -1.43 25.57 14.77
CA GLU A 48 -0.36 25.56 15.78
C GLU A 48 0.98 25.08 15.21
N ILE A 49 0.98 23.96 14.48
CA ILE A 49 2.21 23.29 14.03
C ILE A 49 2.69 23.83 12.69
N PHE A 50 1.77 23.99 11.73
CA PHE A 50 2.14 24.42 10.37
C PHE A 50 1.94 25.93 10.15
N HIS A 51 1.55 26.66 11.19
CA HIS A 51 1.31 28.11 11.15
C HIS A 51 0.32 28.53 10.08
N LEU A 52 -0.69 27.69 9.80
CA LEU A 52 -1.77 28.04 8.90
C LEU A 52 -2.69 29.08 9.54
N THR A 53 -3.12 30.05 8.74
CA THR A 53 -4.07 31.09 9.15
C THR A 53 -5.49 30.73 8.74
N ASP A 54 -6.48 31.49 9.23
CA ASP A 54 -7.86 31.32 8.79
C ASP A 54 -8.03 31.59 7.30
N ASP A 55 -7.18 32.44 6.73
CA ASP A 55 -7.20 32.75 5.30
C ASP A 55 -6.64 31.59 4.46
N ASP A 56 -5.66 30.84 4.95
CA ASP A 56 -5.19 29.62 4.28
C ASP A 56 -6.31 28.60 4.09
N PHE A 57 -7.25 28.52 5.02
CA PHE A 57 -8.40 27.61 4.93
C PHE A 57 -9.54 28.16 4.07
N LYS A 58 -9.56 29.46 3.78
CA LYS A 58 -10.57 30.12 2.95
C LYS A 58 -10.14 30.28 1.49
N GLN A 59 -8.86 30.11 1.18
CA GLN A 59 -8.33 30.32 -0.16
C GLN A 59 -8.89 29.27 -1.14
N TYR A 60 -9.78 29.75 -2.00
CA TYR A 60 -10.41 28.98 -3.06
C TYR A 60 -9.60 28.98 -4.36
N ASP A 61 -8.48 29.72 -4.42
CA ASP A 61 -7.66 29.94 -5.61
C ASP A 61 -6.66 28.81 -5.88
N ARG A 62 -6.66 27.79 -5.04
CA ARG A 62 -5.82 26.61 -5.27
C ARG A 62 -6.49 25.70 -6.29
N ASP A 63 -5.70 25.23 -7.24
CA ASP A 63 -6.15 24.22 -8.19
C ASP A 63 -6.47 22.91 -7.45
N ILE A 64 -7.75 22.69 -7.19
CA ILE A 64 -8.28 21.50 -6.54
C ILE A 64 -8.62 20.40 -7.55
N GLY A 65 -8.35 20.64 -8.84
CA GLY A 65 -8.48 19.66 -9.92
C GLY A 65 -9.91 19.39 -10.35
N PHE A 66 -10.85 20.34 -10.21
CA PHE A 66 -12.22 20.19 -10.71
C PHE A 66 -12.35 20.35 -12.22
N ASP A 67 -11.33 20.90 -12.87
CA ASP A 67 -11.29 21.03 -14.31
C ASP A 67 -11.35 19.67 -14.99
N LYS A 68 -11.98 19.65 -16.15
CA LYS A 68 -11.94 18.51 -17.06
C LYS A 68 -10.50 18.21 -17.46
N VAL A 69 -10.17 16.93 -17.59
CA VAL A 69 -8.86 16.49 -18.08
C VAL A 69 -8.69 16.84 -19.55
N GLU A 70 -7.72 17.71 -19.81
CA GLU A 70 -7.26 18.10 -21.16
C GLU A 70 -5.74 18.14 -21.14
N LEU A 71 -5.10 17.17 -21.79
CA LEU A 71 -3.66 16.98 -21.68
C LEU A 71 -2.86 17.77 -22.72
N ASN A 72 -3.46 18.07 -23.88
CA ASN A 72 -2.76 18.64 -25.04
C ASN A 72 -1.51 17.84 -25.46
N ILE A 73 -1.48 16.55 -25.11
CA ILE A 73 -0.39 15.61 -25.43
C ILE A 73 -1.01 14.47 -26.22
N PRO A 74 -0.92 14.50 -27.57
CA PRO A 74 -1.55 13.48 -28.40
C PRO A 74 -0.88 12.10 -28.20
N SER A 75 -1.66 11.04 -28.40
CA SER A 75 -1.13 9.68 -28.52
C SER A 75 -0.17 9.62 -29.71
N LYS A 76 0.96 8.93 -29.53
CA LYS A 76 1.96 8.67 -30.58
C LYS A 76 1.76 7.31 -31.25
N MET A 77 0.73 6.55 -30.82
CA MET A 77 0.45 5.21 -31.36
C MET A 77 -0.08 5.29 -32.79
N ASP A 78 0.56 4.60 -33.70
CA ASP A 78 0.08 4.49 -35.09
C ASP A 78 -1.31 3.84 -35.12
N LYS A 79 -2.17 4.35 -36.00
CA LYS A 79 -3.53 3.83 -36.19
C LYS A 79 -3.57 2.33 -36.45
N LYS A 80 -2.61 1.78 -37.21
CA LYS A 80 -2.51 0.34 -37.47
C LYS A 80 -2.44 -0.51 -36.22
N HIS A 81 -1.74 -0.02 -35.16
CA HIS A 81 -1.63 -0.71 -33.90
C HIS A 81 -2.94 -0.61 -33.07
N ILE A 82 -3.57 0.57 -33.11
CA ILE A 82 -4.88 0.78 -32.47
C ILE A 82 -5.93 -0.14 -33.08
N ASP A 83 -5.96 -0.24 -34.44
CA ASP A 83 -6.91 -1.09 -35.15
C ASP A 83 -6.68 -2.59 -34.86
N GLU A 84 -5.41 -3.00 -34.63
CA GLU A 84 -5.13 -4.38 -34.24
C GLU A 84 -5.54 -4.67 -32.79
N PHE A 85 -5.29 -3.75 -31.86
CA PHE A 85 -5.78 -3.89 -30.49
C PHE A 85 -7.31 -3.98 -30.42
N LYS A 86 -8.03 -3.21 -31.26
CA LYS A 86 -9.49 -3.30 -31.38
C LYS A 86 -9.96 -4.69 -31.81
N LYS A 87 -9.21 -5.38 -32.70
CA LYS A 87 -9.52 -6.76 -33.09
C LYS A 87 -9.31 -7.75 -31.94
N ILE A 88 -8.33 -7.49 -31.05
CA ILE A 88 -8.01 -8.39 -29.94
C ILE A 88 -9.03 -8.25 -28.82
N VAL A 89 -9.32 -7.02 -28.36
CA VAL A 89 -10.13 -6.77 -27.16
C VAL A 89 -11.55 -6.25 -27.44
N GLY A 90 -11.87 -5.93 -28.71
CA GLY A 90 -13.11 -5.24 -29.10
C GLY A 90 -12.96 -3.72 -29.10
N GLU A 91 -13.78 -3.08 -29.96
CA GLU A 91 -13.67 -1.64 -30.22
C GLU A 91 -13.87 -0.77 -28.97
N ASP A 92 -14.86 -1.11 -28.12
CA ASP A 92 -15.21 -0.38 -26.88
C ASP A 92 -14.19 -0.58 -25.74
N ASN A 93 -13.19 -1.42 -25.95
CA ASN A 93 -12.16 -1.76 -24.98
C ASN A 93 -10.77 -1.20 -25.34
N VAL A 94 -10.72 -0.20 -26.21
CA VAL A 94 -9.52 0.54 -26.60
C VAL A 94 -9.79 2.03 -26.43
N SER A 95 -8.96 2.74 -25.66
CA SER A 95 -9.11 4.18 -25.47
C SER A 95 -7.80 4.92 -25.69
N THR A 96 -7.91 6.08 -26.35
CA THR A 96 -6.84 7.09 -26.47
C THR A 96 -7.26 8.44 -25.87
N SER A 97 -8.36 8.46 -25.10
CA SER A 97 -8.84 9.68 -24.46
C SER A 97 -7.84 10.20 -23.42
N ASP A 98 -7.77 11.50 -23.26
CA ASP A 98 -6.89 12.14 -22.28
C ASP A 98 -7.19 11.64 -20.86
N TYR A 99 -8.48 11.54 -20.53
CA TYR A 99 -8.90 11.06 -19.20
C TYR A 99 -8.44 9.62 -18.93
N ASP A 100 -8.69 8.69 -19.85
CA ASP A 100 -8.33 7.29 -19.65
C ASP A 100 -6.82 7.11 -19.58
N ARG A 101 -6.07 7.79 -20.45
CA ARG A 101 -4.60 7.76 -20.45
C ARG A 101 -4.02 8.27 -19.14
N LEU A 102 -4.54 9.39 -18.61
CA LEU A 102 -4.11 9.94 -17.32
C LEU A 102 -4.52 9.05 -16.15
N SER A 103 -5.71 8.44 -16.20
CA SER A 103 -6.26 7.63 -15.12
C SER A 103 -5.44 6.38 -14.78
N VAL A 104 -4.59 5.93 -15.73
CA VAL A 104 -3.72 4.76 -15.57
C VAL A 104 -2.23 5.10 -15.60
N ALA A 105 -1.88 6.40 -15.57
CA ALA A 105 -0.49 6.83 -15.70
C ALA A 105 0.26 6.86 -14.35
N TYR A 106 -0.42 7.21 -13.28
CA TYR A 106 0.23 7.48 -12.00
C TYR A 106 -0.37 6.68 -10.85
N GLY A 107 0.45 6.48 -9.81
CA GLY A 107 0.03 5.88 -8.55
C GLY A 107 -0.45 6.93 -7.53
N LYS A 108 -0.11 6.70 -6.26
CA LYS A 108 -0.55 7.50 -5.11
C LYS A 108 0.62 7.92 -4.21
N THR A 109 1.84 8.07 -4.75
CA THR A 109 2.95 8.68 -4.01
C THR A 109 2.65 10.15 -3.71
N GLY A 110 3.28 10.72 -2.70
CA GLY A 110 3.23 12.18 -2.48
C GLY A 110 3.72 12.95 -3.71
N TYR A 111 4.75 12.43 -4.39
CA TYR A 111 5.23 12.98 -5.66
C TYR A 111 4.14 12.98 -6.74
N ASP A 112 3.45 11.87 -6.95
CA ASP A 112 2.33 11.78 -7.89
C ASP A 112 1.22 12.78 -7.56
N CYS A 113 0.85 12.87 -6.27
CA CYS A 113 -0.19 13.78 -5.81
C CYS A 113 0.17 15.26 -6.04
N LEU A 114 1.45 15.63 -5.87
CA LEU A 114 1.92 16.99 -6.09
C LEU A 114 2.00 17.32 -7.58
N ARG A 115 2.68 16.48 -8.39
CA ARG A 115 2.85 16.75 -9.83
C ARG A 115 1.51 16.76 -10.58
N MET A 116 0.53 15.96 -10.18
CA MET A 116 -0.81 16.01 -10.75
C MET A 116 -1.53 17.32 -10.43
N ARG A 117 -1.37 17.85 -9.20
CA ARG A 117 -1.89 19.20 -8.86
C ARG A 117 -1.16 20.32 -9.60
N GLN A 118 0.13 20.13 -9.92
CA GLN A 118 0.92 21.05 -10.75
C GLN A 118 0.66 20.86 -12.25
N LYS A 119 -0.21 19.92 -12.65
CA LYS A 119 -0.47 19.53 -14.06
C LYS A 119 0.82 19.14 -14.80
N ARG A 120 1.77 18.51 -14.12
CA ARG A 120 3.02 17.98 -14.66
C ARG A 120 2.84 16.51 -15.05
N PHE A 121 2.72 16.25 -16.34
CA PHE A 121 2.47 14.91 -16.87
C PHE A 121 3.64 14.47 -17.75
N ASP A 122 4.71 14.00 -17.12
CA ASP A 122 5.96 13.64 -17.79
C ASP A 122 5.86 12.29 -18.54
N SER A 123 4.93 11.43 -18.11
CA SER A 123 4.78 10.06 -18.59
C SER A 123 3.31 9.70 -18.78
N LEU A 124 2.92 9.35 -19.98
CA LEU A 124 1.56 8.92 -20.33
C LEU A 124 1.61 7.71 -21.26
N PRO A 125 0.70 6.73 -21.14
CA PRO A 125 0.56 5.71 -22.17
C PRO A 125 -0.02 6.32 -23.43
N ASP A 126 0.27 5.72 -24.58
CA ASP A 126 -0.33 6.12 -25.85
C ASP A 126 -1.75 5.58 -26.00
N VAL A 127 -1.99 4.37 -25.49
CA VAL A 127 -3.30 3.70 -25.55
C VAL A 127 -3.57 2.92 -24.27
N VAL A 128 -4.83 2.87 -23.87
CA VAL A 128 -5.33 2.06 -22.75
C VAL A 128 -6.19 0.93 -23.29
N LEU A 129 -5.93 -0.30 -22.84
CA LEU A 129 -6.69 -1.49 -23.21
C LEU A 129 -7.39 -2.07 -21.98
N TYR A 130 -8.61 -2.54 -22.18
CA TYR A 130 -9.45 -3.14 -21.14
C TYR A 130 -9.72 -4.63 -21.44
N PRO A 131 -8.74 -5.53 -21.23
CA PRO A 131 -8.92 -6.96 -21.52
C PRO A 131 -9.96 -7.60 -20.59
N SER A 132 -10.59 -8.68 -21.06
CA SER A 132 -11.59 -9.46 -20.32
C SER A 132 -11.19 -10.94 -20.12
N GLU A 133 -10.28 -11.44 -20.97
CA GLU A 133 -9.84 -12.84 -20.97
C GLU A 133 -8.31 -12.96 -21.01
N SER A 134 -7.77 -14.02 -20.39
CA SER A 134 -6.32 -14.28 -20.37
C SER A 134 -5.75 -14.43 -21.79
N SER A 135 -6.50 -15.00 -22.72
CA SER A 135 -6.08 -15.18 -24.13
C SER A 135 -5.95 -13.86 -24.89
N GLU A 136 -6.70 -12.83 -24.51
CA GLU A 136 -6.54 -11.47 -25.07
C GLU A 136 -5.20 -10.88 -24.61
N ILE A 137 -4.86 -11.04 -23.32
CA ILE A 137 -3.61 -10.55 -22.77
C ILE A 137 -2.42 -11.26 -23.41
N GLU A 138 -2.47 -12.57 -23.61
CA GLU A 138 -1.45 -13.33 -24.33
C GLU A 138 -1.21 -12.76 -25.74
N LYS A 139 -2.28 -12.50 -26.51
CA LYS A 139 -2.19 -11.88 -27.84
C LYS A 139 -1.64 -10.45 -27.79
N ILE A 140 -2.01 -9.66 -26.79
CA ILE A 140 -1.50 -8.29 -26.62
C ILE A 140 0.01 -8.33 -26.36
N VAL A 141 0.47 -9.20 -25.45
CA VAL A 141 1.90 -9.37 -25.15
C VAL A 141 2.67 -9.76 -26.41
N ASP A 142 2.22 -10.79 -27.12
CA ASP A 142 2.84 -11.25 -28.38
C ASP A 142 2.92 -10.12 -29.42
N TYR A 143 1.84 -9.35 -29.55
CA TYR A 143 1.79 -8.24 -30.50
C TYR A 143 2.73 -7.11 -30.11
N CYS A 144 2.78 -6.74 -28.82
CA CYS A 144 3.68 -5.72 -28.30
C CYS A 144 5.15 -6.11 -28.48
N VAL A 145 5.50 -7.35 -28.19
CA VAL A 145 6.86 -7.89 -28.41
C VAL A 145 7.26 -7.81 -29.87
N LYS A 146 6.40 -8.30 -30.76
CA LYS A 146 6.65 -8.29 -32.23
C LYS A 146 6.86 -6.88 -32.78
N ASN A 147 6.16 -5.90 -32.22
CA ASN A 147 6.20 -4.53 -32.70
C ASN A 147 7.04 -3.59 -31.82
N LYS A 148 7.75 -4.11 -30.82
CA LYS A 148 8.59 -3.37 -29.88
C LYS A 148 7.83 -2.24 -29.14
N ILE A 149 6.61 -2.52 -28.71
CA ILE A 149 5.74 -1.57 -28.02
C ILE A 149 5.85 -1.81 -26.49
N PRO A 150 6.22 -0.80 -25.70
CA PRO A 150 6.23 -0.91 -24.23
C PRO A 150 4.85 -1.24 -23.65
N LEU A 151 4.81 -2.10 -22.64
CA LEU A 151 3.59 -2.59 -22.02
C LEU A 151 3.64 -2.41 -20.49
N TYR A 152 2.61 -1.80 -19.95
CA TYR A 152 2.44 -1.55 -18.53
C TYR A 152 1.12 -2.15 -18.05
N VAL A 153 1.06 -2.51 -16.76
CA VAL A 153 -0.14 -3.10 -16.16
C VAL A 153 -0.64 -2.19 -15.05
N TYR A 154 -1.91 -1.83 -15.11
CA TYR A 154 -2.58 -1.05 -14.10
C TYR A 154 -3.64 -1.92 -13.39
N GLY A 155 -3.39 -2.22 -12.11
CA GLY A 155 -4.35 -2.86 -11.20
C GLY A 155 -5.25 -1.82 -10.53
N GLY A 156 -5.21 -1.72 -9.19
CA GLY A 156 -5.96 -0.68 -8.48
C GLY A 156 -5.35 0.72 -8.52
N GLY A 157 -4.11 0.88 -8.99
CA GLY A 157 -3.42 2.16 -8.99
C GLY A 157 -3.01 2.67 -7.61
N SER A 158 -2.95 1.80 -6.62
CA SER A 158 -2.59 2.13 -5.23
C SER A 158 -1.08 2.21 -4.97
N SER A 159 -0.26 2.06 -6.01
CA SER A 159 1.20 2.14 -5.89
C SER A 159 1.65 3.44 -5.25
N VAL A 160 2.53 3.33 -4.24
CA VAL A 160 3.20 4.45 -3.58
C VAL A 160 4.70 4.48 -3.87
N THR A 161 5.14 3.78 -4.92
CA THR A 161 6.54 3.68 -5.36
C THR A 161 6.71 3.90 -6.87
N MET A 162 5.73 4.54 -7.54
CA MET A 162 5.74 4.81 -8.99
C MET A 162 5.80 3.53 -9.86
N GLY A 163 5.28 2.39 -9.35
CA GLY A 163 5.36 1.10 -10.05
C GLY A 163 4.57 1.01 -11.35
N VAL A 164 3.54 1.85 -11.52
CA VAL A 164 2.62 1.83 -12.67
C VAL A 164 2.95 2.84 -13.77
N GLU A 165 3.92 3.72 -13.56
CA GLU A 165 4.20 4.86 -14.45
C GLU A 165 4.73 4.42 -15.81
N PRO A 166 4.08 4.85 -16.93
CA PRO A 166 4.44 4.44 -18.30
C PRO A 166 5.51 5.38 -18.89
N VAL A 167 6.71 5.36 -18.36
CA VAL A 167 7.80 6.32 -18.68
C VAL A 167 8.26 6.27 -20.15
N LYS A 168 7.94 5.21 -20.90
CA LYS A 168 8.27 5.08 -22.33
C LYS A 168 7.04 5.13 -23.24
N GLY A 169 5.87 5.59 -22.73
CA GLY A 169 4.64 5.58 -23.51
C GLY A 169 4.12 4.15 -23.78
N GLY A 170 3.56 3.89 -24.96
CA GLY A 170 3.09 2.56 -25.33
C GLY A 170 1.72 2.21 -24.78
N VAL A 171 1.53 0.97 -24.34
CA VAL A 171 0.26 0.40 -23.91
C VAL A 171 0.17 0.31 -22.39
N SER A 172 -0.96 0.74 -21.79
CA SER A 172 -1.35 0.38 -20.44
C SER A 172 -2.56 -0.55 -20.45
N LEU A 173 -2.48 -1.67 -19.72
CA LEU A 173 -3.60 -2.59 -19.50
C LEU A 173 -4.32 -2.19 -18.23
N ASP A 174 -5.56 -1.70 -18.33
CA ASP A 174 -6.42 -1.50 -17.16
C ASP A 174 -7.17 -2.78 -16.83
N MET A 175 -6.77 -3.45 -15.77
CA MET A 175 -7.32 -4.73 -15.34
C MET A 175 -8.64 -4.60 -14.54
N ARG A 176 -9.03 -3.38 -14.14
CA ARG A 176 -10.17 -3.16 -13.23
C ARG A 176 -11.52 -3.40 -13.88
N LYS A 177 -11.67 -2.95 -15.14
CA LYS A 177 -12.96 -2.85 -15.81
C LYS A 177 -13.58 -4.22 -16.08
N ASN A 178 -12.85 -5.10 -16.73
CA ASN A 178 -13.39 -6.36 -17.25
C ASN A 178 -12.69 -7.62 -16.73
N PHE A 179 -11.49 -7.50 -16.14
CA PHE A 179 -10.63 -8.63 -15.78
C PHE A 179 -10.73 -8.99 -14.29
N ASN A 180 -11.93 -9.37 -13.82
CA ASN A 180 -12.22 -9.54 -12.40
C ASN A 180 -13.18 -10.71 -12.09
N LYS A 181 -13.07 -11.80 -12.83
CA LYS A 181 -13.91 -13.01 -12.67
C LYS A 181 -13.31 -13.97 -11.64
N VAL A 182 -14.19 -14.74 -10.99
CA VAL A 182 -13.81 -15.98 -10.29
C VAL A 182 -13.71 -17.10 -11.32
N ILE A 183 -12.56 -17.78 -11.33
CA ILE A 183 -12.30 -18.91 -12.24
C ILE A 183 -12.73 -20.22 -11.57
N CYS A 184 -12.35 -20.42 -10.30
CA CYS A 184 -12.65 -21.64 -9.56
C CYS A 184 -12.64 -21.41 -8.06
N PHE A 185 -13.59 -22.02 -7.34
CA PHE A 185 -13.56 -22.15 -5.90
C PHE A 185 -13.53 -23.63 -5.52
N ASN A 186 -12.58 -24.03 -4.66
CA ASN A 186 -12.45 -25.40 -4.18
C ASN A 186 -12.48 -25.43 -2.64
N GLU A 187 -13.62 -25.84 -2.09
CA GLU A 187 -13.79 -25.90 -0.63
C GLU A 187 -12.91 -26.98 0.02
N THR A 188 -12.67 -28.09 -0.67
CA THR A 188 -11.87 -29.20 -0.14
C THR A 188 -10.43 -28.76 0.10
N ASP A 189 -9.85 -28.06 -0.88
CA ASP A 189 -8.47 -27.55 -0.81
C ASP A 189 -8.41 -26.18 -0.12
N GLN A 190 -9.55 -25.54 0.16
CA GLN A 190 -9.68 -24.19 0.70
C GLN A 190 -8.93 -23.16 -0.18
N THR A 191 -9.28 -23.16 -1.47
CA THR A 191 -8.66 -22.27 -2.46
C THR A 191 -9.70 -21.56 -3.32
N ILE A 192 -9.30 -20.39 -3.82
CA ILE A 192 -10.03 -19.67 -4.87
C ILE A 192 -9.05 -19.24 -5.95
N THR A 193 -9.40 -19.44 -7.22
CA THR A 193 -8.66 -18.90 -8.37
C THR A 193 -9.45 -17.74 -8.96
N VAL A 194 -8.80 -16.60 -9.12
CA VAL A 194 -9.42 -15.38 -9.66
C VAL A 194 -8.54 -14.74 -10.72
N GLN A 195 -9.15 -13.94 -11.59
CA GLN A 195 -8.42 -13.05 -12.47
C GLN A 195 -7.74 -11.94 -11.68
N ALA A 196 -6.56 -11.51 -12.10
CA ALA A 196 -5.68 -10.60 -11.37
C ALA A 196 -6.26 -9.19 -11.09
N GLY A 197 -7.23 -8.75 -11.89
CA GLY A 197 -7.94 -7.48 -11.71
C GLY A 197 -9.03 -7.50 -10.62
N MET A 198 -9.31 -8.65 -9.98
CA MET A 198 -10.27 -8.78 -8.88
C MET A 198 -9.94 -7.80 -7.76
N SER A 199 -10.90 -6.97 -7.35
CA SER A 199 -10.72 -6.05 -6.22
C SER A 199 -10.87 -6.73 -4.88
N GLY A 200 -10.26 -6.16 -3.84
CA GLY A 200 -10.35 -6.67 -2.47
C GLY A 200 -11.78 -6.84 -1.98
N PRO A 201 -12.65 -5.81 -2.03
CA PRO A 201 -14.04 -5.92 -1.59
C PRO A 201 -14.81 -7.01 -2.32
N LYS A 202 -14.68 -7.10 -3.66
CA LYS A 202 -15.36 -8.11 -4.46
C LYS A 202 -14.93 -9.53 -4.10
N LEU A 203 -13.61 -9.74 -3.88
CA LEU A 203 -13.10 -11.04 -3.43
C LEU A 203 -13.65 -11.41 -2.05
N GLU A 204 -13.60 -10.50 -1.09
CA GLU A 204 -14.05 -10.76 0.28
C GLU A 204 -15.56 -11.00 0.36
N GLU A 205 -16.38 -10.21 -0.36
CA GLU A 205 -17.82 -10.41 -0.48
C GLU A 205 -18.13 -11.79 -1.08
N THR A 206 -17.46 -12.16 -2.18
CA THR A 206 -17.59 -13.47 -2.82
C THR A 206 -17.29 -14.61 -1.84
N LEU A 207 -16.23 -14.49 -1.05
CA LEU A 207 -15.83 -15.50 -0.07
C LEU A 207 -16.77 -15.55 1.14
N ASN A 208 -17.26 -14.42 1.61
CA ASN A 208 -18.24 -14.36 2.69
C ASN A 208 -19.58 -14.99 2.26
N ASP A 209 -19.95 -14.87 0.98
CA ASP A 209 -21.15 -15.44 0.39
C ASP A 209 -20.93 -16.83 -0.23
N ALA A 210 -19.82 -17.51 0.07
CA ALA A 210 -19.45 -18.81 -0.52
C ALA A 210 -20.52 -19.90 -0.36
N VAL A 211 -21.28 -19.86 0.73
CA VAL A 211 -22.43 -20.78 0.95
C VAL A 211 -23.46 -20.62 -0.16
N LYS A 212 -23.79 -19.38 -0.52
CA LYS A 212 -24.80 -19.06 -1.54
C LYS A 212 -24.26 -19.26 -2.96
N LEU A 213 -23.02 -18.81 -3.21
CA LEU A 213 -22.46 -18.77 -4.56
C LEU A 213 -21.90 -20.11 -5.03
N PHE A 214 -21.34 -20.90 -4.10
CA PHE A 214 -20.63 -22.14 -4.41
C PHE A 214 -21.19 -23.37 -3.68
N ASN A 215 -22.32 -23.24 -2.98
CA ASN A 215 -22.88 -24.28 -2.13
C ASN A 215 -21.88 -24.83 -1.09
N ALA A 216 -20.99 -23.96 -0.61
CA ALA A 216 -20.00 -24.29 0.40
C ALA A 216 -20.63 -24.55 1.77
N LYS A 217 -19.96 -25.32 2.63
CA LYS A 217 -20.44 -25.60 3.99
C LYS A 217 -20.39 -24.39 4.92
N ARG A 218 -19.61 -23.35 4.56
CA ARG A 218 -19.38 -22.16 5.41
C ARG A 218 -18.89 -20.95 4.61
N ALA A 219 -18.89 -19.80 5.26
CA ALA A 219 -18.26 -18.59 4.75
C ALA A 219 -16.73 -18.63 4.91
N TYR A 220 -16.05 -17.94 4.00
CA TYR A 220 -14.59 -17.80 3.95
C TYR A 220 -14.19 -16.33 3.94
N THR A 221 -12.89 -16.07 4.14
CA THR A 221 -12.24 -14.76 4.04
C THR A 221 -10.89 -14.90 3.33
N CYS A 222 -10.47 -13.86 2.62
CA CYS A 222 -9.14 -13.84 2.00
C CYS A 222 -8.00 -13.64 3.03
N GLY A 223 -8.30 -13.10 4.21
CA GLY A 223 -7.30 -12.80 5.25
C GLY A 223 -6.36 -11.63 4.92
N HIS A 224 -6.39 -11.10 3.71
CA HIS A 224 -5.49 -10.07 3.20
C HIS A 224 -6.22 -8.72 3.06
N PHE A 225 -5.90 -7.77 3.94
CA PHE A 225 -6.56 -6.47 4.03
C PHE A 225 -5.52 -5.34 4.04
N PRO A 226 -4.89 -4.99 2.89
CA PRO A 226 -3.96 -3.86 2.82
C PRO A 226 -4.68 -2.53 3.10
N GLN A 227 -3.92 -1.44 3.33
CA GLN A 227 -4.51 -0.12 3.55
C GLN A 227 -5.37 0.35 2.36
N SER A 228 -4.98 -0.05 1.15
CA SER A 228 -5.69 0.21 -0.12
C SER A 228 -6.77 -0.82 -0.46
N PHE A 229 -7.21 -1.65 0.48
CA PHE A 229 -8.11 -2.78 0.25
C PHE A 229 -9.33 -2.42 -0.60
N GLU A 230 -9.92 -1.25 -0.39
CA GLU A 230 -11.16 -0.83 -1.03
C GLU A 230 -11.08 -0.72 -2.55
N TYR A 231 -9.88 -0.54 -3.13
CA TYR A 231 -9.72 -0.38 -4.57
C TYR A 231 -8.50 -1.08 -5.17
N SER A 232 -7.60 -1.62 -4.37
CA SER A 232 -6.47 -2.41 -4.86
C SER A 232 -6.92 -3.76 -5.41
N SER A 233 -6.14 -4.31 -6.34
CA SER A 233 -6.42 -5.58 -6.98
C SER A 233 -5.56 -6.72 -6.46
N VAL A 234 -6.06 -7.96 -6.57
CA VAL A 234 -5.35 -9.18 -6.21
C VAL A 234 -4.00 -9.27 -6.94
N GLY A 235 -3.99 -9.00 -8.24
CA GLY A 235 -2.75 -9.00 -9.01
C GLY A 235 -1.73 -7.98 -8.50
N GLY A 236 -2.19 -6.77 -8.16
CA GLY A 236 -1.34 -5.75 -7.55
C GLY A 236 -0.71 -6.23 -6.24
N TRP A 237 -1.47 -6.90 -5.35
CA TRP A 237 -0.94 -7.46 -4.11
C TRP A 237 0.21 -8.45 -4.37
N VAL A 238 0.03 -9.34 -5.35
CA VAL A 238 1.00 -10.39 -5.68
C VAL A 238 2.28 -9.82 -6.28
N VAL A 239 2.15 -8.97 -7.30
CA VAL A 239 3.33 -8.43 -8.01
C VAL A 239 4.15 -7.43 -7.18
N THR A 240 3.61 -6.91 -6.08
CA THR A 240 4.35 -6.04 -5.14
C THR A 240 4.71 -6.72 -3.82
N ARG A 241 4.42 -8.02 -3.63
CA ARG A 241 4.60 -8.74 -2.35
C ARG A 241 3.92 -8.03 -1.18
N GLY A 242 2.70 -7.56 -1.40
CA GLY A 242 1.92 -6.77 -0.45
C GLY A 242 1.65 -7.46 0.89
N ALA A 243 1.35 -6.67 1.92
CA ALA A 243 0.90 -7.18 3.21
C ALA A 243 -0.45 -6.57 3.60
N GLY A 244 -1.35 -7.41 4.10
CA GLY A 244 -2.58 -6.97 4.73
C GLY A 244 -2.38 -6.64 6.21
N GLN A 245 -3.18 -5.75 6.77
CA GLN A 245 -3.12 -5.39 8.21
C GLN A 245 -3.29 -6.60 9.14
N ASN A 246 -3.85 -7.70 8.64
CA ASN A 246 -4.05 -8.94 9.38
C ASN A 246 -2.92 -9.96 9.17
N SER A 247 -1.82 -9.57 8.54
CA SER A 247 -0.76 -10.50 8.08
C SER A 247 -0.01 -11.22 9.20
N THR A 248 0.01 -10.69 10.41
CA THR A 248 0.67 -11.35 11.55
C THR A 248 0.10 -12.76 11.82
N TYR A 249 -1.19 -12.98 11.51
CA TYR A 249 -1.83 -14.31 11.63
C TYR A 249 -2.04 -14.99 10.28
N TYR A 250 -2.58 -14.26 9.29
CA TYR A 250 -2.93 -14.85 7.99
C TYR A 250 -1.73 -15.01 7.05
N GLY A 251 -0.63 -14.31 7.33
CA GLY A 251 0.53 -14.19 6.46
C GLY A 251 0.44 -13.01 5.49
N LYS A 252 1.55 -12.73 4.82
CA LYS A 252 1.62 -11.82 3.67
C LYS A 252 1.08 -12.52 2.43
N ILE A 253 1.01 -11.80 1.33
CA ILE A 253 0.51 -12.39 0.07
C ILE A 253 1.34 -13.60 -0.36
N GLU A 254 2.65 -13.62 -0.11
CA GLU A 254 3.56 -14.71 -0.42
C GLU A 254 3.29 -16.00 0.36
N ASP A 255 2.60 -15.90 1.50
CA ASP A 255 2.15 -17.05 2.30
C ASP A 255 0.75 -17.53 1.89
N ILE A 256 0.02 -16.72 1.13
CA ILE A 256 -1.38 -16.95 0.73
C ILE A 256 -1.47 -17.48 -0.70
N VAL A 257 -0.59 -17.03 -1.59
CA VAL A 257 -0.56 -17.47 -3.01
C VAL A 257 -0.07 -18.89 -3.13
N LEU A 258 -0.84 -19.72 -3.84
CA LEU A 258 -0.47 -21.09 -4.16
C LEU A 258 0.00 -21.26 -5.61
N SER A 259 -0.60 -20.50 -6.55
CA SER A 259 -0.26 -20.58 -7.97
C SER A 259 -0.52 -19.27 -8.68
N GLN A 260 0.23 -19.03 -9.73
CA GLN A 260 0.13 -17.84 -10.58
C GLN A 260 0.19 -18.25 -12.06
N LYS A 261 -0.55 -17.53 -12.91
CA LYS A 261 -0.45 -17.66 -14.36
C LYS A 261 -0.07 -16.31 -14.96
N TYR A 262 0.93 -16.33 -15.84
CA TYR A 262 1.45 -15.13 -16.51
C TYR A 262 1.40 -15.28 -18.03
N ALA A 263 1.11 -14.18 -18.71
CA ALA A 263 1.46 -13.97 -20.10
C ALA A 263 2.81 -13.24 -20.17
N THR A 264 3.84 -13.87 -20.69
CA THR A 264 5.19 -13.33 -20.78
C THR A 264 5.64 -13.24 -22.24
N PRO A 265 6.66 -12.43 -22.57
CA PRO A 265 7.25 -12.38 -23.91
C PRO A 265 7.72 -13.73 -24.48
N ILE A 266 8.04 -14.69 -23.62
CA ILE A 266 8.46 -16.05 -24.00
C ILE A 266 7.31 -17.08 -23.99
N GLY A 267 6.06 -16.61 -23.81
CA GLY A 267 4.87 -17.46 -23.77
C GLY A 267 4.20 -17.50 -22.39
N ALA A 268 3.10 -18.26 -22.28
CA ALA A 268 2.37 -18.40 -21.03
C ALA A 268 3.14 -19.28 -20.03
N ILE A 269 3.16 -18.85 -18.78
CA ILE A 269 3.76 -19.57 -17.66
C ILE A 269 2.71 -19.78 -16.58
N GLN A 270 2.60 -21.01 -16.09
CA GLN A 270 1.81 -21.33 -14.91
C GLN A 270 2.71 -21.99 -13.87
N THR A 271 2.71 -21.42 -12.67
CA THR A 271 3.42 -22.02 -11.54
C THR A 271 2.64 -23.22 -10.99
N THR A 272 3.30 -24.05 -10.21
CA THR A 272 2.68 -25.24 -9.61
C THR A 272 1.54 -24.86 -8.66
N LYS A 273 0.57 -25.77 -8.53
CA LYS A 273 -0.63 -25.63 -7.66
C LYS A 273 -0.52 -26.42 -6.35
N TYR A 274 0.59 -27.11 -6.14
CA TYR A 274 0.76 -27.92 -4.94
C TYR A 274 1.12 -27.08 -3.72
N PRO A 275 0.64 -27.44 -2.52
CA PRO A 275 0.86 -26.62 -1.32
C PRO A 275 2.34 -26.57 -0.89
N ARG A 276 3.09 -27.64 -1.11
CA ARG A 276 4.53 -27.77 -0.86
C ARG A 276 5.11 -28.80 -1.82
N GLU A 277 6.28 -28.51 -2.37
CA GLU A 277 7.00 -29.42 -3.25
C GLU A 277 8.52 -29.19 -3.16
N ALA A 278 9.29 -30.19 -3.51
CA ALA A 278 10.76 -30.19 -3.50
C ALA A 278 11.30 -30.40 -4.93
N THR A 279 10.75 -29.66 -5.90
CA THR A 279 11.06 -29.81 -7.33
C THR A 279 11.94 -28.68 -7.88
N GLY A 280 12.84 -28.16 -7.06
CA GLY A 280 13.80 -27.12 -7.41
C GLY A 280 13.43 -25.75 -6.82
N PRO A 281 14.04 -24.65 -7.31
CA PRO A 281 13.71 -23.29 -6.88
C PRO A 281 12.22 -22.97 -7.10
N ASN A 282 11.62 -22.31 -6.13
CA ASN A 282 10.20 -22.02 -6.15
C ASN A 282 9.88 -20.86 -7.10
N LEU A 283 9.31 -21.18 -8.27
CA LEU A 283 8.95 -20.20 -9.28
C LEU A 283 7.85 -19.22 -8.82
N ASN A 284 6.96 -19.64 -7.92
CA ASN A 284 6.00 -18.71 -7.29
C ASN A 284 6.72 -17.56 -6.59
N GLN A 285 7.79 -17.85 -5.85
CA GLN A 285 8.56 -16.83 -5.12
C GLN A 285 9.39 -15.95 -6.05
N ILE A 286 9.83 -16.47 -7.20
CA ILE A 286 10.57 -15.71 -8.22
C ILE A 286 9.64 -14.71 -8.92
N MET A 287 8.43 -15.12 -9.27
CA MET A 287 7.47 -14.30 -10.01
C MET A 287 6.77 -13.25 -9.13
N MET A 288 6.56 -13.52 -7.84
CA MET A 288 6.01 -12.55 -6.89
C MET A 288 7.02 -11.41 -6.65
N GLY A 289 6.53 -10.17 -6.68
CA GLY A 289 7.38 -8.99 -6.53
C GLY A 289 8.06 -8.53 -7.83
N SER A 290 7.69 -9.12 -8.99
CA SER A 290 8.23 -8.71 -10.29
C SER A 290 7.67 -7.39 -10.81
N GLU A 291 6.61 -6.87 -10.21
CA GLU A 291 5.99 -5.58 -10.54
C GLU A 291 5.70 -5.39 -12.04
N GLY A 292 5.35 -6.49 -12.73
CA GLY A 292 5.11 -6.49 -14.16
C GLY A 292 6.36 -6.55 -15.05
N ALA A 293 7.56 -6.61 -14.48
CA ALA A 293 8.80 -6.62 -15.25
C ALA A 293 9.05 -7.93 -16.02
N PHE A 294 8.43 -9.04 -15.60
CA PHE A 294 8.61 -10.35 -16.25
C PHE A 294 7.42 -10.78 -17.12
N GLY A 295 6.33 -10.04 -17.08
CA GLY A 295 5.10 -10.35 -17.80
C GLY A 295 3.85 -9.86 -17.08
N VAL A 296 2.69 -10.14 -17.64
CA VAL A 296 1.37 -9.78 -17.12
C VAL A 296 0.80 -10.95 -16.30
N LEU A 297 0.58 -10.75 -15.02
CA LEU A 297 -0.12 -11.70 -14.17
C LEU A 297 -1.60 -11.74 -14.57
N THR A 298 -2.10 -12.92 -14.93
CA THR A 298 -3.48 -13.11 -15.39
C THR A 298 -4.37 -13.78 -14.36
N GLU A 299 -3.91 -14.86 -13.74
CA GLU A 299 -4.70 -15.62 -12.78
C GLU A 299 -3.90 -15.90 -11.50
N VAL A 300 -4.59 -15.88 -10.36
CA VAL A 300 -4.01 -16.17 -9.06
C VAL A 300 -4.86 -17.17 -8.32
N THR A 301 -4.25 -18.24 -7.82
CA THR A 301 -4.87 -19.18 -6.88
C THR A 301 -4.43 -18.80 -5.46
N LEU A 302 -5.40 -18.45 -4.63
CA LEU A 302 -5.22 -18.05 -3.24
C LEU A 302 -5.72 -19.13 -2.29
N ARG A 303 -5.01 -19.35 -1.20
CA ARG A 303 -5.53 -19.98 -0.01
C ARG A 303 -6.62 -19.10 0.61
N VAL A 304 -7.70 -19.71 1.11
CA VAL A 304 -8.76 -19.01 1.83
C VAL A 304 -8.91 -19.55 3.25
N PHE A 305 -9.46 -18.73 4.14
CA PHE A 305 -9.57 -19.02 5.55
C PHE A 305 -11.04 -19.05 5.98
N ARG A 306 -11.35 -19.79 7.04
CA ARG A 306 -12.72 -19.79 7.60
C ARG A 306 -13.07 -18.41 8.15
N PHE A 307 -14.21 -17.88 7.79
CA PHE A 307 -14.70 -16.60 8.31
C PHE A 307 -15.43 -16.81 9.64
N MET A 308 -14.80 -16.41 10.75
CA MET A 308 -15.29 -16.64 12.13
C MET A 308 -15.35 -15.35 12.96
N PRO A 309 -16.04 -14.28 12.52
CA PRO A 309 -16.00 -12.96 13.16
C PRO A 309 -16.53 -12.94 14.59
N LYS A 310 -17.43 -13.88 14.95
CA LYS A 310 -17.97 -14.03 16.32
C LYS A 310 -16.93 -14.46 17.35
N ASN A 311 -15.83 -15.06 16.91
CA ASN A 311 -14.75 -15.52 17.79
C ASN A 311 -13.71 -14.43 18.07
N ARG A 312 -13.75 -13.31 17.34
CA ARG A 312 -12.78 -12.21 17.44
C ARG A 312 -12.66 -11.65 18.85
N LYS A 313 -11.41 -11.54 19.36
CA LYS A 313 -11.09 -10.92 20.64
C LYS A 313 -10.24 -9.68 20.41
N ARG A 314 -10.81 -8.51 20.71
CA ARG A 314 -10.16 -7.21 20.61
C ARG A 314 -9.48 -6.87 21.91
N PHE A 315 -8.32 -6.21 21.81
CA PHE A 315 -7.55 -5.72 22.97
C PHE A 315 -6.92 -4.36 22.65
N SER A 316 -6.67 -3.59 23.69
CA SER A 316 -5.88 -2.36 23.63
C SER A 316 -5.19 -2.15 24.96
N TYR A 317 -3.92 -1.73 24.90
CA TYR A 317 -3.08 -1.44 26.05
C TYR A 317 -2.32 -0.13 25.81
N ILE A 318 -1.99 0.56 26.90
CA ILE A 318 -1.09 1.70 26.87
C ILE A 318 0.13 1.37 27.74
N PHE A 319 1.32 1.59 27.20
CA PHE A 319 2.60 1.41 27.88
C PHE A 319 3.20 2.77 28.24
N LYS A 320 4.08 2.78 29.26
CA LYS A 320 4.70 4.03 29.74
C LYS A 320 5.77 4.58 28.79
N THR A 321 6.49 3.68 28.09
CA THR A 321 7.60 4.04 27.21
C THR A 321 7.65 3.10 25.99
N TRP A 322 8.32 3.55 24.94
CA TRP A 322 8.57 2.76 23.75
C TRP A 322 9.33 1.47 24.04
N ASP A 323 10.39 1.52 24.85
CA ASP A 323 11.20 0.33 25.19
C ASP A 323 10.38 -0.77 25.84
N LYS A 324 9.52 -0.41 26.81
CA LYS A 324 8.62 -1.38 27.45
C LYS A 324 7.61 -1.96 26.48
N ALA A 325 7.09 -1.13 25.60
CA ALA A 325 6.14 -1.55 24.56
C ALA A 325 6.80 -2.49 23.55
N MET A 326 8.01 -2.16 23.08
CA MET A 326 8.81 -3.01 22.18
C MET A 326 9.18 -4.35 22.82
N ALA A 327 9.65 -4.35 24.07
CA ALA A 327 10.00 -5.58 24.78
C ALA A 327 8.78 -6.49 24.95
N ALA A 328 7.60 -5.91 25.26
CA ALA A 328 6.34 -6.65 25.30
C ALA A 328 5.96 -7.21 23.94
N ALA A 329 6.06 -6.41 22.87
CA ALA A 329 5.74 -6.82 21.52
C ALA A 329 6.62 -7.99 21.06
N ARG A 330 7.93 -7.91 21.29
CA ARG A 330 8.88 -8.99 20.99
C ARG A 330 8.54 -10.27 21.74
N GLU A 331 8.29 -10.21 23.05
CA GLU A 331 7.91 -11.40 23.83
C GLU A 331 6.59 -11.99 23.33
N MET A 332 5.59 -11.18 22.98
CA MET A 332 4.33 -11.66 22.41
C MET A 332 4.54 -12.42 21.10
N MET A 333 5.50 -12.01 20.28
CA MET A 333 5.81 -12.67 19.00
C MET A 333 6.67 -13.92 19.17
N GLN A 334 7.47 -14.01 20.23
CA GLN A 334 8.43 -15.09 20.48
C GLN A 334 7.94 -16.13 21.50
N CYS A 335 6.77 -15.93 22.12
CA CYS A 335 6.26 -16.84 23.16
C CYS A 335 5.63 -18.14 22.63
N GLU A 336 5.56 -18.32 21.31
CA GLU A 336 4.97 -19.50 20.65
C GLU A 336 3.52 -19.81 21.04
N CYS A 337 2.80 -18.78 21.54
CA CYS A 337 1.42 -18.91 22.00
C CYS A 337 0.37 -18.71 20.90
N GLY A 338 0.81 -18.57 19.65
CA GLY A 338 0.00 -18.15 18.50
C GLY A 338 0.00 -16.64 18.29
N PHE A 339 -0.53 -16.20 17.14
CA PHE A 339 -0.45 -14.82 16.68
C PHE A 339 -1.83 -14.14 16.65
N SER A 340 -1.87 -12.84 16.97
CA SER A 340 -3.05 -12.02 16.72
C SER A 340 -3.15 -11.66 15.25
N SER A 341 -4.35 -11.46 14.74
CA SER A 341 -4.56 -11.09 13.32
C SER A 341 -4.05 -9.69 13.05
N VAL A 342 -4.44 -8.74 13.87
CA VAL A 342 -3.89 -7.38 13.89
C VAL A 342 -3.00 -7.20 15.11
N PHE A 343 -1.82 -6.66 14.86
CA PHE A 343 -0.83 -6.30 15.86
C PHE A 343 -0.26 -4.93 15.50
N ARG A 344 -0.64 -3.90 16.25
CA ARG A 344 -0.23 -2.52 15.98
C ARG A 344 0.23 -1.84 17.25
N LEU A 345 1.49 -1.41 17.27
CA LEU A 345 2.09 -0.65 18.34
C LEU A 345 2.48 0.73 17.80
N SER A 346 1.83 1.78 18.28
CA SER A 346 2.12 3.18 17.96
C SER A 346 3.17 3.73 18.92
N ASP A 347 4.12 4.49 18.38
CA ASP A 347 5.12 5.19 19.19
C ASP A 347 4.49 6.35 20.01
N GLN A 348 5.31 7.06 20.75
CA GLN A 348 4.88 8.14 21.61
C GLN A 348 4.27 9.32 20.84
N GLU A 349 4.81 9.67 19.70
CA GLU A 349 4.30 10.80 18.90
C GLU A 349 2.98 10.43 18.19
N GLU A 350 2.89 9.23 17.62
CA GLU A 350 1.63 8.74 17.04
C GLU A 350 0.55 8.61 18.11
N THR A 351 0.89 8.10 19.29
CA THR A 351 -0.05 7.97 20.41
C THR A 351 -0.55 9.34 20.87
N SER A 352 0.34 10.31 21.05
CA SER A 352 -0.03 11.68 21.44
C SER A 352 -0.92 12.34 20.38
N LEU A 353 -0.54 12.25 19.09
CA LEU A 353 -1.33 12.77 17.98
C LEU A 353 -2.74 12.17 17.96
N MET A 354 -2.85 10.85 18.09
CA MET A 354 -4.15 10.17 18.11
C MET A 354 -5.02 10.65 19.28
N LEU A 355 -4.46 10.77 20.49
CA LEU A 355 -5.20 11.23 21.66
C LEU A 355 -5.69 12.67 21.51
N ARG A 356 -4.86 13.57 20.93
CA ARG A 356 -5.26 14.94 20.56
C ARG A 356 -6.39 14.96 19.52
N LEU A 357 -6.27 14.18 18.46
CA LEU A 357 -7.29 14.10 17.42
C LEU A 357 -8.67 13.64 17.93
N TYR A 358 -8.69 12.90 19.02
CA TYR A 358 -9.90 12.45 19.69
C TYR A 358 -10.28 13.30 20.90
N ASN A 359 -9.60 14.43 21.13
CA ASN A 359 -9.77 15.34 22.29
C ASN A 359 -9.64 14.63 23.65
N VAL A 360 -8.83 13.58 23.72
CA VAL A 360 -8.58 12.85 24.99
C VAL A 360 -7.62 13.65 25.87
N ASP A 361 -6.71 14.40 25.28
CA ASP A 361 -5.71 15.25 25.96
C ASP A 361 -6.34 16.30 26.86
N GLU A 362 -7.53 16.81 26.55
CA GLU A 362 -8.29 17.78 27.35
C GLU A 362 -9.18 17.14 28.45
N THR A 363 -9.19 15.80 28.56
CA THR A 363 -10.10 15.08 29.45
C THR A 363 -9.49 14.77 30.82
N PRO A 364 -10.32 14.53 31.88
CA PRO A 364 -9.84 13.99 33.17
C PRO A 364 -9.09 12.66 33.03
N LEU A 365 -9.41 11.85 31.99
CA LEU A 365 -8.70 10.61 31.69
C LEU A 365 -7.22 10.87 31.41
N ASN A 366 -6.89 11.90 30.65
CA ASN A 366 -5.50 12.26 30.35
C ASN A 366 -4.73 12.66 31.63
N LYS A 367 -5.37 13.44 32.52
CA LYS A 367 -4.78 13.79 33.83
C LYS A 367 -4.50 12.54 34.66
N LEU A 368 -5.45 11.60 34.69
CA LEU A 368 -5.30 10.34 35.39
C LEU A 368 -4.15 9.48 34.81
N LEU A 369 -4.05 9.38 33.49
CA LEU A 369 -2.95 8.68 32.84
C LEU A 369 -1.59 9.25 33.25
N ASN A 370 -1.45 10.59 33.25
CA ASN A 370 -0.21 11.26 33.66
C ASN A 370 0.14 10.97 35.14
N VAL A 371 -0.85 11.00 36.03
CA VAL A 371 -0.64 10.66 37.47
C VAL A 371 -0.13 9.22 37.65
N PHE A 372 -0.62 8.27 36.83
CA PHE A 372 -0.13 6.88 36.87
C PHE A 372 1.19 6.68 36.10
N GLY A 373 1.80 7.76 35.59
CA GLY A 373 3.09 7.73 34.91
C GLY A 373 3.03 7.32 33.46
N TYR A 374 1.85 7.38 32.82
CA TYR A 374 1.69 7.27 31.36
C TYR A 374 1.69 8.68 30.77
N LYS A 375 2.88 9.30 30.74
CA LYS A 375 3.04 10.70 30.37
C LYS A 375 2.84 10.92 28.87
N ASP A 376 2.36 12.11 28.55
CA ASP A 376 2.28 12.53 27.15
C ASP A 376 3.67 12.56 26.51
N MET A 377 3.75 12.28 25.20
CA MET A 377 5.00 12.14 24.44
C MET A 377 5.99 11.07 24.94
N GLU A 378 5.59 10.23 25.91
CA GLU A 378 6.36 9.04 26.36
C GLU A 378 5.56 7.75 26.13
N ARG A 379 4.25 7.78 26.38
CA ARG A 379 3.35 6.63 26.33
C ARG A 379 3.10 6.12 24.92
N CYS A 380 2.94 4.79 24.79
CA CYS A 380 2.75 4.10 23.53
C CYS A 380 1.47 3.27 23.54
N LEU A 381 0.65 3.38 22.49
CA LEU A 381 -0.61 2.64 22.33
C LEU A 381 -0.39 1.34 21.56
N PHE A 382 -0.80 0.23 22.15
CA PHE A 382 -0.84 -1.07 21.51
C PHE A 382 -2.30 -1.52 21.33
N LEU A 383 -2.68 -1.89 20.13
CA LEU A 383 -4.01 -2.41 19.83
C LEU A 383 -3.96 -3.56 18.83
N GLY A 384 -4.99 -4.38 18.86
CA GLY A 384 -5.16 -5.47 17.92
C GLY A 384 -6.34 -6.37 18.23
N PHE A 385 -6.46 -7.41 17.43
CA PHE A 385 -7.46 -8.46 17.64
C PHE A 385 -6.97 -9.81 17.16
N THR A 386 -7.56 -10.86 17.70
CA THR A 386 -7.33 -12.25 17.29
C THR A 386 -8.54 -12.79 16.56
N ASP A 387 -8.33 -13.49 15.47
CA ASP A 387 -9.33 -14.27 14.74
C ASP A 387 -9.08 -15.79 14.92
N GLY A 388 -9.89 -16.60 14.28
CA GLY A 388 -9.73 -18.05 14.25
C GLY A 388 -10.74 -18.81 15.12
N GLU A 389 -10.41 -20.05 15.45
CA GLU A 389 -11.23 -20.88 16.33
C GLU A 389 -11.33 -20.27 17.73
N LYS A 390 -12.44 -20.50 18.42
CA LYS A 390 -12.76 -19.86 19.70
C LYS A 390 -11.71 -20.09 20.79
N GLY A 391 -11.18 -21.31 20.87
CA GLY A 391 -10.13 -21.67 21.83
C GLY A 391 -8.81 -20.98 21.53
N TYR A 392 -8.42 -20.98 20.24
CA TYR A 392 -7.24 -20.27 19.74
C TYR A 392 -7.30 -18.77 20.06
N SER A 393 -8.39 -18.09 19.63
CA SER A 393 -8.55 -16.65 19.85
C SER A 393 -8.50 -16.27 21.33
N LYS A 394 -9.12 -17.08 22.20
CA LYS A 394 -9.08 -16.87 23.66
C LYS A 394 -7.69 -17.06 24.23
N ASN A 395 -6.96 -18.11 23.80
CA ASN A 395 -5.62 -18.40 24.27
C ASN A 395 -4.64 -17.28 23.92
N VAL A 396 -4.61 -16.85 22.66
CA VAL A 396 -3.73 -15.76 22.21
C VAL A 396 -4.04 -14.46 22.97
N ALA A 397 -5.31 -14.07 23.07
CA ALA A 397 -5.69 -12.85 23.81
C ALA A 397 -5.31 -12.93 25.31
N LYS A 398 -5.41 -14.11 25.95
CA LYS A 398 -4.98 -14.33 27.33
C LYS A 398 -3.47 -14.14 27.50
N ASN A 399 -2.67 -14.67 26.59
CA ASN A 399 -1.21 -14.56 26.66
C ASN A 399 -0.75 -13.13 26.39
N ILE A 400 -1.33 -12.45 25.39
CA ILE A 400 -1.11 -11.02 25.14
C ILE A 400 -1.37 -10.21 26.41
N ARG A 401 -2.50 -10.45 27.09
CA ARG A 401 -2.84 -9.77 28.35
C ARG A 401 -1.79 -10.02 29.44
N LYS A 402 -1.34 -11.28 29.60
CA LYS A 402 -0.33 -11.66 30.59
C LYS A 402 0.99 -10.92 30.33
N ILE A 403 1.46 -10.93 29.08
CA ILE A 403 2.72 -10.29 28.71
C ILE A 403 2.59 -8.75 28.80
N ALA A 404 1.51 -8.16 28.27
CA ALA A 404 1.29 -6.72 28.40
C ALA A 404 1.37 -6.26 29.86
N LYS A 405 0.71 -6.99 30.78
CA LYS A 405 0.74 -6.70 32.22
C LYS A 405 2.16 -6.82 32.83
N LYS A 406 2.93 -7.82 32.40
CA LYS A 406 4.34 -8.02 32.82
C LYS A 406 5.19 -6.78 32.54
N TYR A 407 4.98 -6.12 31.42
CA TYR A 407 5.72 -4.91 31.00
C TYR A 407 5.03 -3.59 31.40
N GLY A 408 4.04 -3.66 32.30
CA GLY A 408 3.35 -2.47 32.81
C GLY A 408 2.31 -1.88 31.85
N GLY A 409 1.84 -2.67 30.87
CA GLY A 409 0.75 -2.26 29.99
C GLY A 409 -0.58 -2.19 30.74
N MET A 410 -1.21 -1.03 30.75
CA MET A 410 -2.55 -0.81 31.30
C MET A 410 -3.60 -1.09 30.22
N SER A 411 -4.61 -1.88 30.54
CA SER A 411 -5.68 -2.23 29.60
C SER A 411 -6.64 -1.07 29.37
N LEU A 412 -6.89 -0.76 28.10
CA LEU A 412 -7.94 0.16 27.63
C LEU A 412 -9.16 -0.60 27.08
N THR A 413 -9.29 -1.87 27.45
CA THR A 413 -10.31 -2.80 26.92
C THR A 413 -10.18 -3.06 25.42
N GLY A 414 -11.22 -3.56 24.76
CA GLY A 414 -11.27 -3.69 23.29
C GLY A 414 -11.90 -2.48 22.59
N TYR A 415 -12.26 -1.43 23.33
CA TYR A 415 -13.00 -0.30 22.78
C TYR A 415 -12.18 0.50 21.75
N VAL A 416 -10.94 0.82 22.10
CA VAL A 416 -10.04 1.59 21.22
C VAL A 416 -9.78 0.83 19.91
N CYS A 417 -9.49 -0.46 20.02
CA CYS A 417 -9.33 -1.32 18.84
C CYS A 417 -10.60 -1.37 17.98
N LYS A 418 -11.78 -1.48 18.60
CA LYS A 418 -13.06 -1.48 17.86
C LYS A 418 -13.32 -0.16 17.14
N SER A 419 -12.93 0.95 17.73
CA SER A 419 -13.04 2.28 17.11
C SER A 419 -12.10 2.40 15.91
N TRP A 420 -10.83 1.98 16.07
CA TRP A 420 -9.85 1.96 14.99
C TRP A 420 -10.29 1.05 13.83
N GLU A 421 -10.76 -0.17 14.12
CA GLU A 421 -11.20 -1.15 13.12
C GLU A 421 -12.28 -0.60 12.18
N LYS A 422 -13.20 0.23 12.68
CA LYS A 422 -14.27 0.83 11.88
C LYS A 422 -13.78 1.83 10.82
N GLY A 423 -12.64 2.46 11.06
CA GLY A 423 -12.11 3.50 10.20
C GLY A 423 -10.74 3.19 9.59
N ARG A 424 -10.26 1.97 9.73
CA ARG A 424 -8.87 1.60 9.40
C ARG A 424 -8.46 1.80 7.95
N PHE A 425 -9.40 1.89 7.02
CA PHE A 425 -9.15 2.17 5.60
C PHE A 425 -9.32 3.64 5.23
N ASN A 426 -9.83 4.48 6.15
CA ASN A 426 -10.23 5.85 5.83
C ASN A 426 -9.13 6.90 6.07
N ASP A 427 -7.99 6.52 6.67
CA ASP A 427 -6.94 7.51 6.99
C ASP A 427 -6.31 8.15 5.74
N PRO A 428 -6.05 7.41 4.65
CA PRO A 428 -5.48 8.01 3.44
C PRO A 428 -6.36 9.07 2.76
N TYR A 429 -7.68 9.02 2.95
CA TYR A 429 -8.56 10.08 2.44
C TYR A 429 -8.29 11.46 3.08
N LEU A 430 -7.81 11.47 4.34
CA LEU A 430 -7.42 12.72 5.00
C LEU A 430 -6.19 13.35 4.35
N ARG A 431 -5.26 12.54 3.81
CA ARG A 431 -4.08 13.01 3.08
C ARG A 431 -4.45 13.97 1.96
N ASP A 432 -5.41 13.58 1.13
CA ASP A 432 -5.83 14.40 -0.01
C ASP A 432 -6.46 15.72 0.43
N THR A 433 -7.23 15.69 1.53
CA THR A 433 -7.83 16.90 2.10
C THR A 433 -6.77 17.81 2.72
N LEU A 434 -5.77 17.26 3.42
CA LEU A 434 -4.66 18.04 3.97
C LEU A 434 -3.83 18.70 2.86
N LEU A 435 -3.62 17.99 1.77
CA LEU A 435 -2.87 18.50 0.63
C LEU A 435 -3.58 19.68 -0.07
N ASP A 436 -4.91 19.73 -0.04
CA ASP A 436 -5.68 20.91 -0.50
C ASP A 436 -5.31 22.18 0.30
N PHE A 437 -4.76 22.05 1.50
CA PHE A 437 -4.24 23.14 2.32
C PHE A 437 -2.71 23.29 2.28
N GLY A 438 -2.04 22.56 1.38
CA GLY A 438 -0.58 22.57 1.25
C GLY A 438 0.15 21.79 2.35
N VAL A 439 -0.55 20.92 3.07
CA VAL A 439 0.02 20.02 4.07
C VAL A 439 0.13 18.63 3.48
N MET A 440 1.35 18.23 3.18
CA MET A 440 1.69 16.90 2.66
C MET A 440 1.65 15.88 3.78
N THR A 441 1.03 14.76 3.51
CA THR A 441 1.14 13.55 4.32
C THR A 441 1.58 12.41 3.42
N ASP A 442 2.72 11.80 3.72
CA ASP A 442 3.15 10.59 3.01
C ASP A 442 3.83 9.61 3.96
N THR A 443 4.20 8.46 3.45
CA THR A 443 4.61 7.33 4.27
C THR A 443 5.84 6.63 3.68
N MET A 444 6.70 6.16 4.57
CA MET A 444 7.80 5.24 4.28
C MET A 444 7.71 4.06 5.24
N GLU A 445 8.12 2.90 4.79
CA GLU A 445 8.11 1.72 5.64
C GLU A 445 9.31 0.81 5.35
N CYS A 446 9.69 0.01 6.34
CA CYS A 446 10.82 -0.90 6.21
C CYS A 446 10.65 -2.14 7.10
N SER A 447 11.28 -3.23 6.71
CA SER A 447 11.34 -4.43 7.56
C SER A 447 12.61 -4.41 8.41
N VAL A 448 12.46 -4.69 9.71
CA VAL A 448 13.53 -4.52 10.70
C VAL A 448 13.58 -5.71 11.66
N ASN A 449 14.77 -6.22 11.95
CA ASN A 449 14.99 -7.22 12.98
C ASN A 449 14.85 -6.60 14.39
N TRP A 450 14.41 -7.38 15.37
CA TRP A 450 14.25 -6.90 16.76
C TRP A 450 15.53 -6.28 17.34
N SER A 451 16.70 -6.79 17.01
CA SER A 451 17.99 -6.29 17.48
C SER A 451 18.35 -4.89 16.96
N ASN A 452 17.76 -4.47 15.84
CA ASN A 452 18.05 -3.17 15.20
C ASN A 452 16.86 -2.19 15.25
N MET A 453 15.77 -2.59 15.89
CA MET A 453 14.49 -1.88 15.83
C MET A 453 14.57 -0.45 16.36
N GLU A 454 15.24 -0.26 17.51
CA GLU A 454 15.39 1.04 18.13
C GLU A 454 16.27 1.99 17.32
N GLN A 455 17.40 1.49 16.80
CA GLN A 455 18.32 2.29 16.00
C GLN A 455 17.65 2.80 14.71
N VAL A 456 16.95 1.92 13.99
CA VAL A 456 16.22 2.30 12.77
C VAL A 456 15.11 3.32 13.10
N HIS A 457 14.35 3.11 14.19
CA HIS A 457 13.32 4.04 14.62
C HIS A 457 13.88 5.44 14.87
N LEU A 458 15.02 5.55 15.56
CA LEU A 458 15.66 6.82 15.88
C LEU A 458 16.26 7.50 14.65
N ASP A 459 17.03 6.77 13.83
CA ASP A 459 17.77 7.32 12.69
C ASP A 459 16.82 7.84 11.60
N VAL A 460 15.82 7.08 11.24
CA VAL A 460 14.86 7.47 10.20
C VAL A 460 14.03 8.68 10.66
N ARG A 461 13.53 8.66 11.91
CA ARG A 461 12.78 9.80 12.46
C ARG A 461 13.63 11.08 12.54
N LYS A 462 14.91 10.95 12.86
CA LYS A 462 15.85 12.09 12.87
C LYS A 462 15.95 12.76 11.50
N VAL A 463 16.00 11.99 10.43
CA VAL A 463 16.02 12.53 9.06
C VAL A 463 14.67 13.12 8.68
N CYS A 464 13.57 12.44 8.99
CA CYS A 464 12.24 12.98 8.73
C CYS A 464 12.02 14.35 9.41
N LYS A 465 12.59 14.57 10.60
CA LYS A 465 12.48 15.83 11.36
C LYS A 465 13.47 16.92 10.96
N GLN A 466 14.27 16.73 9.91
CA GLN A 466 15.12 17.79 9.38
C GLN A 466 14.33 18.94 8.74
N LEU A 467 13.12 18.65 8.24
CA LEU A 467 12.21 19.71 7.84
C LEU A 467 11.54 20.33 9.08
N PRO A 468 11.53 21.66 9.20
CA PRO A 468 10.87 22.34 10.31
C PRO A 468 9.39 22.00 10.40
N ASN A 469 8.87 22.01 11.63
CA ASN A 469 7.43 21.81 11.89
C ASN A 469 6.86 20.51 11.30
N THR A 470 7.68 19.45 11.21
CA THR A 470 7.26 18.14 10.70
C THR A 470 6.79 17.24 11.85
N ILE A 471 5.58 16.70 11.74
CA ILE A 471 5.10 15.61 12.58
C ILE A 471 5.61 14.30 11.99
N VAL A 472 6.20 13.46 12.81
CA VAL A 472 6.66 12.12 12.40
C VAL A 472 6.07 11.09 13.34
N THR A 473 5.06 10.38 12.88
CA THR A 473 4.48 9.28 13.64
C THR A 473 5.04 7.95 13.16
N THR A 474 5.18 6.99 14.06
CA THR A 474 5.69 5.67 13.71
C THR A 474 4.88 4.59 14.39
N HIS A 475 4.51 3.57 13.65
CA HIS A 475 3.96 2.37 14.27
C HIS A 475 4.65 1.12 13.77
N MET A 476 4.69 0.15 14.66
CA MET A 476 5.09 -1.22 14.36
C MET A 476 3.84 -2.02 14.02
N SER A 477 3.89 -2.72 12.90
CA SER A 477 2.83 -3.63 12.43
C SER A 477 3.43 -4.80 11.68
N HIS A 478 2.63 -5.74 11.20
CA HIS A 478 3.14 -6.91 10.47
C HIS A 478 4.31 -7.57 11.23
N CYS A 479 4.02 -8.05 12.45
CA CYS A 479 5.05 -8.52 13.37
C CYS A 479 5.34 -10.02 13.17
N TYR A 480 6.61 -10.38 13.34
CA TYR A 480 7.16 -11.73 13.20
C TYR A 480 8.03 -12.07 14.41
N PRO A 481 8.33 -13.36 14.68
CA PRO A 481 9.28 -13.73 15.72
C PRO A 481 10.67 -13.09 15.57
N GLN A 482 11.11 -12.78 14.33
CA GLN A 482 12.42 -12.21 14.02
C GLN A 482 12.47 -10.69 13.97
N GLY A 483 11.33 -10.03 13.76
CA GLY A 483 11.27 -8.58 13.58
C GLY A 483 9.87 -8.09 13.25
N ALA A 484 9.78 -6.87 12.75
CA ALA A 484 8.51 -6.28 12.35
C ALA A 484 8.70 -5.23 11.26
N ASN A 485 7.60 -4.75 10.70
CA ASN A 485 7.57 -3.54 9.90
C ASN A 485 7.55 -2.31 10.82
N LEU A 486 8.39 -1.32 10.53
CA LEU A 486 8.26 0.05 11.01
C LEU A 486 7.65 0.90 9.89
N TYR A 487 6.55 1.56 10.22
CA TYR A 487 5.80 2.40 9.29
C TYR A 487 5.86 3.85 9.74
N PHE A 488 6.58 4.68 9.00
CA PHE A 488 6.78 6.09 9.28
C PHE A 488 5.78 6.92 8.48
N ILE A 489 5.04 7.79 9.15
CA ILE A 489 4.16 8.77 8.53
C ILE A 489 4.72 10.14 8.83
N PHE A 490 5.03 10.91 7.81
CA PHE A 490 5.45 12.29 7.98
C PHE A 490 4.38 13.25 7.44
N ILE A 491 4.12 14.30 8.21
CA ILE A 491 3.15 15.33 7.89
C ILE A 491 3.90 16.66 7.97
N THR A 492 3.97 17.37 6.84
CA THR A 492 4.78 18.60 6.73
C THR A 492 4.16 19.56 5.73
N LYS A 493 4.47 20.85 5.85
CA LYS A 493 4.09 21.84 4.84
C LYS A 493 4.99 21.69 3.63
N MET A 494 4.42 21.26 2.52
CA MET A 494 5.15 21.02 1.27
C MET A 494 4.16 21.05 0.09
N SER A 495 4.53 21.75 -0.96
CA SER A 495 3.72 21.88 -2.17
C SER A 495 4.51 21.68 -3.46
N ASP A 496 5.84 21.56 -3.37
CA ASP A 496 6.72 21.35 -4.52
C ASP A 496 7.11 19.87 -4.68
N ALA A 497 6.94 19.33 -5.89
CA ALA A 497 7.18 17.92 -6.17
C ALA A 497 8.68 17.56 -6.16
N ASP A 498 9.56 18.47 -6.60
CA ASP A 498 11.00 18.22 -6.66
C ASP A 498 11.63 18.31 -5.26
N GLU A 499 11.14 19.21 -4.41
CA GLU A 499 11.50 19.27 -2.99
C GLU A 499 11.07 17.97 -2.28
N PHE A 500 9.85 17.50 -2.53
CA PHE A 500 9.38 16.23 -2.00
C PHE A 500 10.29 15.07 -2.39
N LYS A 501 10.68 14.97 -3.66
CA LYS A 501 11.55 13.90 -4.17
C LYS A 501 12.90 13.89 -3.45
N LYS A 502 13.51 15.06 -3.21
CA LYS A 502 14.77 15.19 -2.46
C LYS A 502 14.61 14.74 -1.01
N TYR A 503 13.56 15.20 -0.36
CA TYR A 503 13.27 14.84 1.03
C TYR A 503 13.00 13.34 1.18
N HIS A 504 12.17 12.78 0.33
CA HIS A 504 11.86 11.35 0.32
C HIS A 504 13.11 10.49 0.08
N SER A 505 13.99 10.90 -0.83
CA SER A 505 15.27 10.24 -1.10
C SER A 505 16.17 10.22 0.14
N SER A 506 16.22 11.30 0.92
CA SER A 506 17.02 11.35 2.15
C SER A 506 16.51 10.39 3.23
N ILE A 507 15.19 10.17 3.29
CA ILE A 507 14.59 9.21 4.21
C ILE A 507 14.94 7.77 3.78
N LEU A 508 14.91 7.47 2.48
CA LEU A 508 15.29 6.16 1.97
C LEU A 508 16.77 5.85 2.19
N ASP A 509 17.64 6.86 2.01
CA ASP A 509 19.07 6.77 2.38
C ASP A 509 19.24 6.44 3.87
N ALA A 510 18.45 7.06 4.75
CA ALA A 510 18.48 6.77 6.18
C ALA A 510 18.04 5.33 6.51
N ILE A 511 16.98 4.85 5.88
CA ILE A 511 16.50 3.47 6.03
C ILE A 511 17.62 2.48 5.65
N GLN A 512 18.24 2.66 4.51
CA GLN A 512 19.34 1.79 4.08
C GLN A 512 20.55 1.86 5.02
N LYS A 513 20.99 3.06 5.37
CA LYS A 513 22.16 3.27 6.25
C LYS A 513 21.95 2.70 7.65
N SER A 514 20.72 2.68 8.14
CA SER A 514 20.38 2.10 9.43
C SER A 514 20.30 0.56 9.42
N GLY A 515 20.46 -0.09 8.26
CA GLY A 515 20.48 -1.55 8.14
C GLY A 515 19.09 -2.20 8.13
N ALA A 516 18.07 -1.47 7.71
CA ALA A 516 16.74 -2.01 7.47
C ALA A 516 16.53 -2.40 6.00
N ALA A 517 15.57 -3.29 5.73
CA ALA A 517 15.13 -3.56 4.36
C ALA A 517 14.37 -2.35 3.81
N MET A 518 14.60 -2.02 2.54
CA MET A 518 14.05 -0.82 1.91
C MET A 518 12.53 -0.76 1.87
N SER A 519 11.87 -1.91 1.82
CA SER A 519 10.42 -2.04 1.83
C SER A 519 10.02 -3.39 2.42
N HIS A 520 8.92 -3.38 3.18
CA HIS A 520 8.27 -4.59 3.66
C HIS A 520 7.10 -4.99 2.75
N HIS A 521 6.34 -4.01 2.21
CA HIS A 521 5.11 -4.29 1.47
C HIS A 521 4.69 -3.23 0.42
N HIS A 522 5.37 -2.08 0.33
CA HIS A 522 5.05 -1.08 -0.69
C HIS A 522 5.58 -1.45 -2.08
N GLY A 523 6.53 -2.38 -2.14
CA GLY A 523 7.27 -2.69 -3.36
C GLY A 523 8.45 -1.73 -3.57
N ILE A 524 9.10 -1.86 -4.70
CA ILE A 524 10.27 -1.05 -5.10
C ILE A 524 9.88 0.01 -6.13
N GLY A 525 9.14 -0.38 -7.15
CA GLY A 525 8.73 0.50 -8.24
C GLY A 525 9.92 1.18 -8.94
N LYS A 526 9.63 2.31 -9.57
CA LYS A 526 10.64 3.18 -10.17
C LYS A 526 11.25 4.14 -9.16
N MET A 527 10.54 4.40 -8.05
CA MET A 527 10.97 5.36 -7.04
C MET A 527 12.13 4.84 -6.19
N PHE A 528 12.11 3.56 -5.81
CA PHE A 528 13.17 2.92 -5.02
C PHE A 528 14.17 2.14 -5.88
N GLY A 529 13.86 1.91 -7.15
CA GLY A 529 14.71 1.19 -8.09
C GLY A 529 16.18 1.61 -8.09
N PRO A 530 16.51 2.93 -8.03
CA PRO A 530 17.90 3.39 -7.97
C PRO A 530 18.72 2.85 -6.80
N TRP A 531 18.10 2.47 -5.69
CA TRP A 531 18.78 1.95 -4.50
C TRP A 531 18.91 0.42 -4.48
N LEU A 532 18.13 -0.31 -5.30
CA LEU A 532 18.01 -1.75 -5.13
C LEU A 532 19.31 -2.50 -5.38
N GLU A 533 20.09 -2.14 -6.41
CA GLU A 533 21.39 -2.77 -6.65
C GLU A 533 22.37 -2.52 -5.50
N GLY A 534 22.39 -1.31 -4.95
CA GLY A 534 23.21 -0.97 -3.76
C GLY A 534 22.79 -1.73 -2.50
N TYR A 535 21.49 -2.02 -2.37
CA TYR A 535 20.93 -2.81 -1.25
C TYR A 535 21.28 -4.29 -1.36
N LEU A 536 21.07 -4.91 -2.52
CA LEU A 536 21.28 -6.35 -2.74
C LEU A 536 22.76 -6.70 -3.00
N GLY A 537 23.51 -5.76 -3.61
CA GLY A 537 24.83 -6.03 -4.17
C GLY A 537 24.77 -6.61 -5.59
N ARG A 538 25.85 -6.46 -6.33
CA ARG A 538 25.93 -6.79 -7.76
C ARG A 538 25.56 -8.23 -8.10
N ASN A 539 25.97 -9.19 -7.28
CA ASN A 539 25.74 -10.61 -7.57
C ASN A 539 24.27 -10.98 -7.44
N GLU A 540 23.60 -10.56 -6.36
CA GLU A 540 22.18 -10.83 -6.15
C GLU A 540 21.32 -10.09 -7.16
N PHE A 541 21.62 -8.83 -7.42
CA PHE A 541 20.94 -8.04 -8.44
C PHE A 541 21.18 -8.58 -9.86
N GLY A 542 22.35 -9.18 -10.11
CA GLY A 542 22.67 -9.89 -11.35
C GLY A 542 21.71 -11.06 -11.66
N VAL A 543 21.20 -11.75 -10.62
CA VAL A 543 20.16 -12.78 -10.80
C VAL A 543 18.87 -12.16 -11.31
N PHE A 544 18.45 -10.99 -10.80
CA PHE A 544 17.24 -10.30 -11.29
C PHE A 544 17.41 -9.87 -12.74
N LYS A 545 18.59 -9.37 -13.13
CA LYS A 545 18.88 -9.04 -14.53
C LYS A 545 18.85 -10.28 -15.43
N ALA A 546 19.37 -11.42 -14.97
CA ALA A 546 19.31 -12.67 -15.72
C ALA A 546 17.86 -13.14 -15.92
N LEU A 547 17.02 -13.06 -14.89
CA LEU A 547 15.58 -13.35 -14.98
C LEU A 547 14.88 -12.39 -15.95
N LYS A 548 15.15 -11.10 -15.87
CA LYS A 548 14.60 -10.11 -16.81
C LYS A 548 14.99 -10.44 -18.24
N ASN A 549 16.27 -10.70 -18.50
CA ASN A 549 16.77 -11.04 -19.84
C ASN A 549 16.16 -12.35 -20.36
N TYR A 550 15.84 -13.30 -19.50
CA TYR A 550 15.17 -14.53 -19.88
C TYR A 550 13.72 -14.30 -20.26
N PHE A 551 12.94 -13.61 -19.40
CA PHE A 551 11.51 -13.40 -19.62
C PHE A 551 11.20 -12.30 -20.64
N ASP A 552 12.00 -11.24 -20.69
CA ASP A 552 11.75 -10.05 -21.50
C ASP A 552 13.07 -9.46 -22.03
N PRO A 553 13.70 -10.11 -22.99
CA PRO A 553 15.02 -9.70 -23.51
C PRO A 553 15.03 -8.33 -24.20
N GLU A 554 13.90 -7.86 -24.69
CA GLU A 554 13.75 -6.56 -25.35
C GLU A 554 13.38 -5.41 -24.35
N TYR A 555 13.22 -5.72 -23.06
CA TYR A 555 12.87 -4.74 -22.01
C TYR A 555 11.59 -3.96 -22.30
N LEU A 556 10.55 -4.64 -22.76
CA LEU A 556 9.25 -4.05 -23.12
C LEU A 556 8.23 -4.11 -21.97
N MET A 557 8.41 -5.03 -21.02
CA MET A 557 7.51 -5.22 -19.88
C MET A 557 7.86 -4.28 -18.75
N ASN A 558 6.99 -3.33 -18.46
CA ASN A 558 7.11 -2.28 -17.43
C ASN A 558 8.49 -1.60 -17.40
N PRO A 559 8.99 -1.11 -18.56
CA PRO A 559 10.34 -0.51 -18.65
C PRO A 559 10.41 0.84 -17.92
N GLY A 560 11.63 1.32 -17.70
CA GLY A 560 11.91 2.64 -17.15
C GLY A 560 12.35 2.64 -15.70
N GLY A 561 13.06 1.60 -15.26
CA GLY A 561 13.68 1.51 -13.95
C GLY A 561 12.85 0.80 -12.89
N THR A 562 11.78 0.08 -13.29
CA THR A 562 11.01 -0.76 -12.36
C THR A 562 11.92 -1.80 -11.73
N ILE A 563 11.90 -1.87 -10.40
CA ILE A 563 12.81 -2.66 -9.56
C ILE A 563 14.30 -2.48 -9.93
N GLY A 564 14.65 -1.31 -10.47
CA GLY A 564 16.03 -0.92 -10.77
C GLY A 564 16.66 -1.58 -11.99
N LEU A 565 15.91 -2.41 -12.77
CA LEU A 565 16.48 -3.28 -13.81
C LEU A 565 17.09 -2.53 -14.99
N ASP A 566 16.53 -1.40 -15.38
CA ASP A 566 17.01 -0.53 -16.47
C ASP A 566 17.27 0.92 -16.00
N VAL A 567 17.67 1.08 -14.73
CA VAL A 567 18.14 2.34 -14.18
C VAL A 567 19.53 2.67 -14.79
N LYS A 568 19.70 3.92 -15.19
CA LYS A 568 21.01 4.40 -15.70
C LYS A 568 22.07 4.37 -14.60
N GLU A 569 23.32 4.11 -14.96
CA GLU A 569 24.43 4.04 -14.00
C GLU A 569 24.57 5.33 -13.16
N GLU A 570 24.36 6.50 -13.78
CA GLU A 570 24.42 7.81 -13.13
C GLU A 570 23.33 8.05 -12.08
N ASP A 571 22.21 7.33 -12.18
CA ASP A 571 21.06 7.46 -11.28
C ASP A 571 21.06 6.42 -10.15
N LYS A 572 21.98 5.45 -10.18
CA LYS A 572 22.09 4.42 -9.14
C LYS A 572 22.62 4.97 -7.83
N ARG A 573 22.17 4.40 -6.73
CA ARG A 573 22.59 4.73 -5.37
C ARG A 573 23.35 3.57 -4.75
N PHE A 574 24.65 3.72 -4.54
CA PHE A 574 25.50 2.72 -3.90
C PHE A 574 25.83 3.16 -2.48
N LEU A 575 25.60 2.26 -1.51
CA LEU A 575 25.93 2.53 -0.11
C LEU A 575 27.36 2.18 0.28
N ARG A 576 28.03 1.37 -0.52
CA ARG A 576 29.34 0.79 -0.18
C ARG A 576 30.41 1.30 -1.14
N ASP A 577 31.32 2.12 -0.61
CA ASP A 577 32.52 2.53 -1.32
C ASP A 577 33.51 1.37 -1.54
N ASP A 578 33.37 0.28 -0.77
CA ASP A 578 34.19 -0.93 -0.81
C ASP A 578 33.81 -1.91 -1.95
N ILE A 579 32.76 -1.64 -2.70
CA ILE A 579 32.33 -2.43 -3.88
C ILE A 579 32.73 -1.69 -5.18
N LYS A 580 33.88 -1.03 -5.19
CA LYS A 580 34.41 -0.43 -6.41
C LYS A 580 35.17 -1.45 -7.24
#